data_b84c87c21ba4f8e1c08bded1ddc54563
#
_entry.id   b84c87c21ba4f8e1c08bded1ddc54563
#
_cell.length_a   1.000
_cell.length_b   1.000
_cell.length_c   1.000
_cell.angle_alpha   90.00
_cell.angle_beta   90.00
_cell.angle_gamma   90.00
#
_symmetry.space_group_name_H-M   'P 1'
#
loop_
_entity.id
_entity.type
_entity.pdbx_description
1 polymer ?
#
loop_
_entity_poly.entity_id
_entity_poly.type
_entity_poly.pdbx_seq_one_letter_code
_entity_poly.pdbx_strand_id
1 'polypeptide(L)'
;TGRLENKRSAAINALLAAAGIAENDPVREDYVVVFGNAWDAFLASLRETNKTDVFLKTIQAVVTILQRHGYDFNTWQNVISTFRKYALGGISSNTTTLWAENLFQQARMLVGELSQRAQAYHRLQFVKQEEMLNNFSFSMASAMTFDVIGDAIAKHFPIFGIGHWYVMYYGDTDSPGSMLAPPPQSYRLLMQY
;
A
#
# COMPACT_ATOMS: atom_id res chain seq x y z
N THR A 1 24.68 -10.69 -25.27
CA THR A 1 23.50 -9.79 -25.15
C THR A 1 22.31 -10.32 -25.97
N GLY A 2 22.47 -10.78 -27.22
CA GLY A 2 21.35 -11.25 -28.07
C GLY A 2 20.51 -12.39 -27.44
N ARG A 3 21.12 -13.25 -26.62
CA ARG A 3 20.40 -14.32 -25.92
C ARG A 3 19.48 -13.81 -24.81
N LEU A 4 19.80 -12.67 -24.18
CA LEU A 4 18.98 -11.99 -23.20
C LEU A 4 17.84 -11.20 -23.85
N GLU A 5 18.08 -10.61 -25.00
CA GLU A 5 17.05 -9.89 -25.77
C GLU A 5 15.92 -10.83 -26.20
N ASN A 6 16.26 -12.06 -26.64
CA ASN A 6 15.27 -13.08 -26.98
C ASN A 6 14.45 -13.60 -25.78
N LYS A 7 14.92 -13.39 -24.54
CA LYS A 7 14.22 -13.79 -23.32
C LYS A 7 13.32 -12.70 -22.72
N ARG A 8 13.35 -11.48 -23.26
CA ARG A 8 12.67 -10.31 -22.72
C ARG A 8 11.17 -10.57 -22.45
N SER A 9 10.45 -11.03 -23.47
CA SER A 9 9.00 -11.26 -23.36
C SER A 9 8.67 -12.36 -22.33
N ALA A 10 9.40 -13.47 -22.36
CA ALA A 10 9.22 -14.54 -21.38
C ALA A 10 9.54 -14.09 -19.95
N ALA A 11 10.57 -13.26 -19.78
CA ALA A 11 10.93 -12.71 -18.48
C ALA A 11 9.84 -11.77 -17.96
N ILE A 12 9.33 -10.85 -18.81
CA ILE A 12 8.26 -9.92 -18.42
C ILE A 12 7.01 -10.68 -17.98
N ASN A 13 6.57 -11.69 -18.72
CA ASN A 13 5.42 -12.50 -18.34
C ASN A 13 5.64 -13.25 -17.00
N ALA A 14 6.84 -13.76 -16.76
CA ALA A 14 7.19 -14.39 -15.51
C ALA A 14 7.22 -13.39 -14.33
N LEU A 15 7.67 -12.15 -14.57
CA LEU A 15 7.66 -11.08 -13.57
C LEU A 15 6.23 -10.65 -13.22
N LEU A 16 5.34 -10.53 -14.21
CA LEU A 16 3.92 -10.25 -13.99
C LEU A 16 3.27 -11.35 -13.12
N ALA A 17 3.52 -12.61 -13.45
CA ALA A 17 3.03 -13.74 -12.66
C ALA A 17 3.62 -13.73 -11.23
N ALA A 18 4.92 -13.45 -11.07
CA ALA A 18 5.58 -13.33 -9.76
C ALA A 18 5.04 -12.15 -8.93
N ALA A 19 4.57 -11.09 -9.59
CA ALA A 19 3.91 -9.95 -8.97
C ALA A 19 2.43 -10.22 -8.63
N GLY A 20 1.86 -11.36 -9.04
CA GLY A 20 0.46 -11.68 -8.83
C GLY A 20 -0.50 -10.93 -9.77
N ILE A 21 0.01 -10.37 -10.88
CA ILE A 21 -0.79 -9.62 -11.86
C ILE A 21 -1.46 -10.61 -12.82
N ALA A 22 -2.78 -10.68 -12.77
CA ALA A 22 -3.57 -11.59 -13.60
C ALA A 22 -3.55 -11.19 -15.09
N GLU A 23 -3.91 -12.14 -15.96
CA GLU A 23 -3.95 -11.87 -17.40
C GLU A 23 -5.02 -10.86 -17.81
N ASN A 24 -6.10 -10.80 -17.07
CA ASN A 24 -7.25 -9.89 -17.28
C ASN A 24 -7.20 -8.65 -16.40
N ASP A 25 -6.08 -8.37 -15.73
CA ASP A 25 -5.93 -7.17 -14.91
C ASP A 25 -5.92 -5.91 -15.80
N PRO A 26 -6.79 -4.92 -15.55
CA PRO A 26 -6.88 -3.71 -16.37
C PRO A 26 -5.59 -2.88 -16.42
N VAL A 27 -4.72 -3.01 -15.41
CA VAL A 27 -3.43 -2.31 -15.34
C VAL A 27 -2.25 -3.14 -15.86
N ARG A 28 -2.51 -4.35 -16.40
CA ARG A 28 -1.46 -5.26 -16.86
C ARG A 28 -0.55 -4.64 -17.92
N GLU A 29 -1.11 -3.88 -18.86
CA GLU A 29 -0.33 -3.27 -19.94
C GLU A 29 0.67 -2.26 -19.40
N ASP A 30 0.30 -1.46 -18.38
CA ASP A 30 1.19 -0.53 -17.72
C ASP A 30 2.36 -1.27 -17.06
N TYR A 31 2.09 -2.42 -16.44
CA TYR A 31 3.13 -3.23 -15.82
C TYR A 31 4.04 -3.93 -16.83
N VAL A 32 3.54 -4.31 -17.99
CA VAL A 32 4.38 -4.80 -19.10
C VAL A 32 5.43 -3.75 -19.47
N VAL A 33 5.04 -2.49 -19.59
CA VAL A 33 5.95 -1.37 -19.87
C VAL A 33 6.94 -1.19 -18.73
N VAL A 34 6.47 -1.18 -17.49
CA VAL A 34 7.30 -0.95 -16.30
C VAL A 34 8.35 -2.05 -16.12
N PHE A 35 7.97 -3.33 -16.22
CA PHE A 35 8.93 -4.44 -16.17
C PHE A 35 9.83 -4.51 -17.41
N GLY A 36 9.32 -4.08 -18.58
CA GLY A 36 10.12 -3.92 -19.78
C GLY A 36 11.25 -2.91 -19.57
N ASN A 37 10.94 -1.75 -19.03
CA ASN A 37 11.92 -0.72 -18.69
C ASN A 37 12.97 -1.22 -17.68
N ALA A 38 12.55 -1.99 -16.67
CA ALA A 38 13.47 -2.59 -15.71
C ALA A 38 14.41 -3.60 -16.37
N TRP A 39 13.91 -4.42 -17.28
CA TRP A 39 14.72 -5.35 -18.06
C TRP A 39 15.75 -4.62 -18.93
N ASP A 40 15.31 -3.59 -19.64
CA ASP A 40 16.17 -2.80 -20.54
C ASP A 40 17.23 -2.01 -19.74
N ALA A 41 16.88 -1.48 -18.55
CA ALA A 41 17.82 -0.83 -17.63
C ALA A 41 18.86 -1.82 -17.09
N PHE A 42 18.46 -3.06 -16.79
CA PHE A 42 19.39 -4.12 -16.41
C PHE A 42 20.39 -4.43 -17.54
N LEU A 43 19.90 -4.60 -18.78
CA LEU A 43 20.78 -4.83 -19.94
C LEU A 43 21.74 -3.67 -20.18
N ALA A 44 21.31 -2.43 -20.00
CA ALA A 44 22.16 -1.26 -20.10
C ALA A 44 23.26 -1.27 -19.03
N SER A 45 22.93 -1.65 -17.78
CA SER A 45 23.88 -1.75 -16.69
C SER A 45 24.92 -2.87 -16.88
N LEU A 46 24.58 -3.92 -17.63
CA LEU A 46 25.57 -4.96 -18.00
C LEU A 46 26.55 -4.51 -19.08
N ARG A 47 26.14 -3.58 -19.94
CA ARG A 47 26.99 -3.04 -21.02
C ARG A 47 27.95 -1.95 -20.53
N GLU A 48 27.48 -1.15 -19.59
CA GLU A 48 28.18 0.02 -19.05
C GLU A 48 28.14 0.02 -17.55
N THR A 49 29.28 -0.20 -16.90
CA THR A 49 29.40 -0.31 -15.44
C THR A 49 29.05 0.99 -14.69
N ASN A 50 29.07 2.13 -15.35
CA ASN A 50 28.66 3.43 -14.81
C ASN A 50 27.15 3.64 -14.79
N LYS A 51 26.34 2.73 -15.35
CA LYS A 51 24.87 2.81 -15.41
C LYS A 51 24.16 1.96 -14.34
N THR A 52 24.86 1.50 -13.32
CA THR A 52 24.27 0.77 -12.17
C THR A 52 23.08 1.52 -11.55
N ASP A 53 23.22 2.83 -11.39
CA ASP A 53 22.18 3.68 -10.83
C ASP A 53 20.89 3.69 -11.63
N VAL A 54 20.96 3.50 -12.96
CA VAL A 54 19.77 3.48 -13.82
C VAL A 54 18.90 2.28 -13.48
N PHE A 55 19.49 1.09 -13.34
CA PHE A 55 18.76 -0.12 -12.95
C PHE A 55 18.11 0.03 -11.57
N LEU A 56 18.88 0.46 -10.56
CA LEU A 56 18.37 0.62 -9.19
C LEU A 56 17.26 1.68 -9.11
N LYS A 57 17.40 2.82 -9.78
CA LYS A 57 16.34 3.84 -9.87
C LYS A 57 15.08 3.31 -10.56
N THR A 58 15.25 2.49 -11.59
CA THR A 58 14.10 1.86 -12.27
C THR A 58 13.41 0.87 -11.34
N ILE A 59 14.15 0.03 -10.61
CA ILE A 59 13.56 -0.86 -9.60
C ILE A 59 12.82 -0.06 -8.53
N GLN A 60 13.39 1.04 -8.03
CA GLN A 60 12.71 1.92 -7.07
C GLN A 60 11.39 2.47 -7.61
N ALA A 61 11.38 2.92 -8.87
CA ALA A 61 10.16 3.43 -9.51
C ALA A 61 9.10 2.33 -9.63
N VAL A 62 9.49 1.13 -10.07
CA VAL A 62 8.62 -0.05 -10.18
C VAL A 62 8.00 -0.40 -8.83
N VAL A 63 8.82 -0.47 -7.76
CA VAL A 63 8.35 -0.73 -6.39
C VAL A 63 7.32 0.32 -5.95
N THR A 64 7.61 1.60 -6.19
CA THR A 64 6.73 2.70 -5.79
C THR A 64 5.38 2.66 -6.52
N ILE A 65 5.37 2.30 -7.81
CA ILE A 65 4.14 2.19 -8.60
C ILE A 65 3.27 1.05 -8.06
N LEU A 66 3.84 -0.12 -7.85
CA LEU A 66 3.11 -1.29 -7.35
C LEU A 66 2.58 -1.09 -5.92
N GLN A 67 3.33 -0.38 -5.06
CA GLN A 67 2.84 -0.01 -3.73
C GLN A 67 1.58 0.85 -3.76
N ARG A 68 1.51 1.80 -4.67
CA ARG A 68 0.31 2.65 -4.85
C ARG A 68 -0.93 1.86 -5.23
N HIS A 69 -0.76 0.70 -5.86
CA HIS A 69 -1.84 -0.21 -6.24
C HIS A 69 -2.09 -1.32 -5.19
N GLY A 70 -1.47 -1.23 -4.01
CA GLY A 70 -1.74 -2.13 -2.88
C GLY A 70 -1.05 -3.49 -2.94
N TYR A 71 -0.06 -3.67 -3.81
CA TYR A 71 0.71 -4.91 -3.86
C TYR A 71 1.66 -5.05 -2.66
N ASP A 72 1.66 -6.23 -2.04
CA ASP A 72 2.45 -6.53 -0.84
C ASP A 72 3.96 -6.60 -1.14
N PHE A 73 4.75 -6.18 -0.16
CA PHE A 73 6.21 -6.25 -0.20
C PHE A 73 6.78 -7.66 -0.31
N ASN A 74 6.09 -8.67 0.22
CA ASN A 74 6.52 -10.06 0.10
C ASN A 74 6.58 -10.52 -1.37
N THR A 75 5.72 -9.99 -2.20
CA THR A 75 5.67 -10.21 -3.65
C THR A 75 6.99 -9.80 -4.33
N TRP A 76 7.66 -8.76 -3.80
CA TRP A 76 8.90 -8.25 -4.38
C TRP A 76 10.08 -9.21 -4.30
N GLN A 77 10.17 -9.99 -3.25
CA GLN A 77 11.23 -11.00 -3.15
C GLN A 77 11.09 -12.05 -4.25
N ASN A 78 9.85 -12.40 -4.59
CA ASN A 78 9.54 -13.31 -5.70
C ASN A 78 9.86 -12.66 -7.05
N VAL A 79 9.49 -11.39 -7.25
CA VAL A 79 9.79 -10.63 -8.47
C VAL A 79 11.30 -10.54 -8.70
N ILE A 80 12.08 -10.10 -7.70
CA ILE A 80 13.54 -10.01 -7.83
C ILE A 80 14.18 -11.38 -8.06
N SER A 81 13.70 -12.42 -7.38
CA SER A 81 14.21 -13.78 -7.56
C SER A 81 13.91 -14.32 -8.96
N THR A 82 12.73 -14.04 -9.47
CA THR A 82 12.32 -14.41 -10.85
C THR A 82 13.14 -13.63 -11.87
N PHE A 83 13.30 -12.33 -11.69
CA PHE A 83 14.13 -11.50 -12.55
C PHE A 83 15.57 -12.05 -12.62
N ARG A 84 16.20 -12.29 -11.46
CA ARG A 84 17.51 -12.88 -11.36
C ARG A 84 17.63 -14.19 -12.12
N LYS A 85 16.67 -15.11 -11.95
CA LYS A 85 16.65 -16.42 -12.64
C LYS A 85 16.68 -16.27 -14.16
N TYR A 86 15.84 -15.38 -14.71
CA TYR A 86 15.78 -15.15 -16.16
C TYR A 86 17.03 -14.43 -16.68
N ALA A 87 17.53 -13.46 -15.94
CA ALA A 87 18.70 -12.68 -16.30
C ALA A 87 19.98 -13.54 -16.29
N LEU A 88 20.27 -14.26 -15.22
CA LEU A 88 21.46 -15.09 -15.12
C LEU A 88 21.45 -16.26 -16.11
N GLY A 89 20.30 -16.84 -16.39
CA GLY A 89 20.17 -17.92 -17.38
C GLY A 89 20.53 -17.53 -18.81
N GLY A 90 20.78 -16.25 -19.10
CA GLY A 90 21.21 -15.73 -20.40
C GLY A 90 22.67 -15.25 -20.44
N ILE A 91 23.37 -15.22 -19.30
CA ILE A 91 24.76 -14.77 -19.18
C ILE A 91 25.70 -15.97 -19.24
N SER A 92 26.73 -15.88 -20.09
CA SER A 92 27.72 -16.96 -20.26
C SER A 92 29.09 -16.60 -19.63
N SER A 93 29.34 -15.33 -19.31
CA SER A 93 30.61 -14.85 -18.74
C SER A 93 30.57 -14.85 -17.23
N ASN A 94 31.56 -15.45 -16.56
CA ASN A 94 31.66 -15.44 -15.10
C ASN A 94 31.77 -14.03 -14.52
N THR A 95 32.54 -13.14 -15.14
CA THR A 95 32.68 -11.75 -14.69
C THR A 95 31.35 -10.99 -14.77
N THR A 96 30.61 -11.16 -15.89
CA THR A 96 29.29 -10.55 -16.06
C THR A 96 28.27 -11.15 -15.09
N THR A 97 28.37 -12.43 -14.80
CA THR A 97 27.52 -13.11 -13.80
C THR A 97 27.73 -12.52 -12.39
N LEU A 98 29.00 -12.36 -11.97
CA LEU A 98 29.33 -11.73 -10.68
C LEU A 98 28.80 -10.30 -10.58
N TRP A 99 28.94 -9.54 -11.67
CA TRP A 99 28.41 -8.20 -11.75
C TRP A 99 26.89 -8.16 -11.64
N ALA A 100 26.19 -9.02 -12.39
CA ALA A 100 24.74 -9.16 -12.33
C ALA A 100 24.25 -9.57 -10.95
N GLU A 101 24.95 -10.51 -10.28
CA GLU A 101 24.63 -10.91 -8.90
C GLU A 101 24.76 -9.73 -7.93
N ASN A 102 25.80 -8.92 -8.05
CA ASN A 102 25.95 -7.72 -7.22
C ASN A 102 24.80 -6.73 -7.45
N LEU A 103 24.37 -6.50 -8.68
CA LEU A 103 23.19 -5.68 -8.99
C LEU A 103 21.92 -6.21 -8.32
N PHE A 104 21.69 -7.52 -8.37
CA PHE A 104 20.52 -8.11 -7.70
C PHE A 104 20.61 -8.05 -6.18
N GLN A 105 21.80 -8.15 -5.58
CA GLN A 105 21.96 -7.92 -4.14
C GLN A 105 21.63 -6.47 -3.76
N GLN A 106 22.12 -5.50 -4.52
CA GLN A 106 21.79 -4.09 -4.30
C GLN A 106 20.30 -3.83 -4.47
N ALA A 107 19.65 -4.42 -5.49
CA ALA A 107 18.21 -4.32 -5.69
C ALA A 107 17.41 -4.91 -4.51
N ARG A 108 17.85 -6.04 -3.94
CA ARG A 108 17.23 -6.64 -2.75
C ARG A 108 17.35 -5.75 -1.52
N MET A 109 18.53 -5.16 -1.32
CA MET A 109 18.75 -4.21 -0.21
C MET A 109 17.84 -2.99 -0.35
N LEU A 110 17.76 -2.41 -1.56
CA LEU A 110 16.89 -1.28 -1.86
C LEU A 110 15.41 -1.61 -1.60
N VAL A 111 14.93 -2.75 -2.07
CA VAL A 111 13.56 -3.22 -1.82
C VAL A 111 13.32 -3.40 -0.32
N GLY A 112 14.27 -3.96 0.40
CA GLY A 112 14.20 -4.11 1.86
C GLY A 112 14.07 -2.76 2.58
N GLU A 113 14.88 -1.77 2.22
CA GLU A 113 14.79 -0.42 2.78
C GLU A 113 13.45 0.26 2.47
N LEU A 114 12.97 0.15 1.24
CA LEU A 114 11.67 0.72 0.85
C LEU A 114 10.53 0.05 1.64
N SER A 115 10.60 -1.28 1.83
CA SER A 115 9.66 -2.03 2.65
C SER A 115 9.64 -1.54 4.09
N GLN A 116 10.81 -1.41 4.72
CA GLN A 116 10.90 -0.93 6.10
C GLN A 116 10.34 0.49 6.25
N ARG A 117 10.66 1.40 5.32
CA ARG A 117 10.13 2.77 5.34
C ARG A 117 8.61 2.80 5.22
N ALA A 118 8.04 1.99 4.33
CA ALA A 118 6.59 1.91 4.17
C ALA A 118 5.91 1.32 5.41
N GLN A 119 6.46 0.25 5.99
CA GLN A 119 5.95 -0.33 7.23
C GLN A 119 6.02 0.68 8.40
N ALA A 120 7.12 1.43 8.52
CA ALA A 120 7.25 2.47 9.54
C ALA A 120 6.21 3.58 9.34
N TYR A 121 5.96 4.00 8.09
CA TYR A 121 4.93 4.98 7.77
C TYR A 121 3.51 4.47 8.12
N HIS A 122 3.18 3.24 7.73
CA HIS A 122 1.88 2.63 8.08
C HIS A 122 1.69 2.51 9.59
N ARG A 123 2.74 2.09 10.30
CA ARG A 123 2.71 2.02 11.77
C ARG A 123 2.44 3.40 12.39
N LEU A 124 3.10 4.44 11.89
CA LEU A 124 2.88 5.81 12.38
C LEU A 124 1.43 6.28 12.13
N GLN A 125 0.88 5.98 10.96
CA GLN A 125 -0.52 6.29 10.64
C GLN A 125 -1.48 5.54 11.57
N PHE A 126 -1.22 4.26 11.83
CA PHE A 126 -2.03 3.44 12.74
C PHE A 126 -2.02 4.01 14.16
N VAL A 127 -0.83 4.36 14.70
CA VAL A 127 -0.70 4.98 16.03
C VAL A 127 -1.47 6.30 16.11
N LYS A 128 -1.40 7.14 15.08
CA LYS A 128 -2.18 8.39 15.03
C LYS A 128 -3.70 8.14 15.02
N GLN A 129 -4.16 7.15 14.26
CA GLN A 129 -5.58 6.77 14.26
C GLN A 129 -6.04 6.25 15.62
N GLU A 130 -5.23 5.43 16.28
CA GLU A 130 -5.50 4.93 17.61
C GLU A 130 -5.58 6.08 18.65
N GLU A 131 -4.65 7.02 18.60
CA GLU A 131 -4.67 8.22 19.45
C GLU A 131 -5.93 9.06 19.22
N MET A 132 -6.34 9.28 17.96
CA MET A 132 -7.57 10.01 17.65
C MET A 132 -8.80 9.29 18.17
N LEU A 133 -8.89 7.95 18.02
CA LEU A 133 -9.99 7.14 18.56
C LEU A 133 -10.05 7.19 20.08
N ASN A 134 -8.90 7.10 20.75
CA ASN A 134 -8.81 7.20 22.20
C ASN A 134 -9.26 8.57 22.71
N ASN A 135 -8.83 9.65 22.06
CA ASN A 135 -9.24 11.01 22.38
C ASN A 135 -10.76 11.21 22.21
N PHE A 136 -11.33 10.68 21.12
CA PHE A 136 -12.77 10.69 20.89
C PHE A 136 -13.51 9.88 21.98
N SER A 137 -13.06 8.66 22.26
CA SER A 137 -13.66 7.80 23.28
C SER A 137 -13.63 8.44 24.66
N PHE A 138 -12.52 9.09 25.02
CA PHE A 138 -12.41 9.84 26.28
C PHE A 138 -13.37 11.03 26.31
N SER A 139 -13.45 11.80 25.21
CA SER A 139 -14.40 12.93 25.11
C SER A 139 -15.84 12.47 25.25
N MET A 140 -16.21 11.35 24.66
CA MET A 140 -17.55 10.76 24.78
C MET A 140 -17.83 10.23 26.19
N ALA A 141 -16.86 9.52 26.79
CA ALA A 141 -17.03 8.96 28.16
C ALA A 141 -17.13 10.04 29.24
N SER A 142 -16.52 11.20 29.02
CA SER A 142 -16.58 12.34 29.95
C SER A 142 -17.75 13.30 29.70
N ALA A 143 -18.52 13.10 28.63
CA ALA A 143 -19.64 13.94 28.29
C ALA A 143 -20.84 13.67 29.21
N MET A 144 -21.27 14.70 29.95
CA MET A 144 -22.42 14.61 30.89
C MET A 144 -23.70 15.24 30.33
N THR A 145 -23.62 15.91 29.21
CA THR A 145 -24.76 16.58 28.54
C THR A 145 -24.77 16.29 27.05
N PHE A 146 -25.94 16.40 26.44
CA PHE A 146 -26.08 16.22 24.99
C PHE A 146 -25.26 17.25 24.19
N ASP A 147 -25.14 18.47 24.68
CA ASP A 147 -24.35 19.50 24.02
C ASP A 147 -22.86 19.12 23.96
N VAL A 148 -22.32 18.60 25.06
CA VAL A 148 -20.91 18.13 25.09
C VAL A 148 -20.70 16.92 24.19
N ILE A 149 -21.69 16.02 24.09
CA ILE A 149 -21.66 14.90 23.14
C ILE A 149 -21.62 15.43 21.72
N GLY A 150 -22.47 16.41 21.39
CA GLY A 150 -22.52 17.03 20.07
C GLY A 150 -21.21 17.71 19.68
N ASP A 151 -20.64 18.48 20.61
CA ASP A 151 -19.35 19.13 20.39
C ASP A 151 -18.22 18.10 20.14
N ALA A 152 -18.21 17.01 20.92
CA ALA A 152 -17.25 15.93 20.71
C ALA A 152 -17.39 15.28 19.33
N ILE A 153 -18.62 14.99 18.91
CA ILE A 153 -18.92 14.43 17.58
C ILE A 153 -18.52 15.44 16.47
N ALA A 154 -18.95 16.69 16.57
CA ALA A 154 -18.65 17.74 15.59
C ALA A 154 -17.13 17.95 15.43
N LYS A 155 -16.37 17.84 16.49
CA LYS A 155 -14.91 17.96 16.47
C LYS A 155 -14.21 16.77 15.83
N HIS A 156 -14.65 15.55 16.09
CA HIS A 156 -13.91 14.35 15.73
C HIS A 156 -14.38 13.70 14.42
N PHE A 157 -15.67 13.75 14.09
CA PHE A 157 -16.20 13.08 12.92
C PHE A 157 -15.61 13.56 11.57
N PRO A 158 -15.37 14.87 11.35
CA PRO A 158 -14.66 15.31 10.14
C PRO A 158 -13.27 14.72 9.99
N ILE A 159 -12.56 14.49 11.11
CA ILE A 159 -11.22 13.89 11.12
C ILE A 159 -11.29 12.42 10.71
N PHE A 160 -12.38 11.71 11.02
CA PHE A 160 -12.65 10.33 10.59
C PHE A 160 -13.24 10.24 9.17
N GLY A 161 -13.40 11.37 8.48
CA GLY A 161 -13.98 11.41 7.14
C GLY A 161 -15.52 11.29 7.12
N ILE A 162 -16.18 11.45 8.27
CA ILE A 162 -17.64 11.42 8.38
C ILE A 162 -18.14 12.84 8.16
N GLY A 163 -18.69 13.11 6.95
CA GLY A 163 -19.14 14.46 6.55
C GLY A 163 -20.54 14.82 7.03
N HIS A 164 -21.41 13.83 7.27
CA HIS A 164 -22.79 14.06 7.70
C HIS A 164 -23.16 13.08 8.81
N TRP A 165 -23.84 13.58 9.84
CA TRP A 165 -24.28 12.78 10.97
C TRP A 165 -25.51 13.37 11.63
N TYR A 166 -26.28 12.53 12.33
CA TYR A 166 -27.45 12.89 13.07
C TYR A 166 -27.43 12.24 14.44
N VAL A 167 -27.79 13.00 15.49
CA VAL A 167 -28.02 12.47 16.82
C VAL A 167 -29.51 12.57 17.13
N MET A 168 -30.13 11.44 17.41
CA MET A 168 -31.55 11.36 17.76
C MET A 168 -31.67 10.77 19.17
N TYR A 169 -32.54 11.35 19.95
CA TYR A 169 -32.88 10.86 21.27
C TYR A 169 -34.24 10.17 21.23
N TYR A 170 -34.26 8.93 21.71
CA TYR A 170 -35.47 8.16 21.94
C TYR A 170 -35.73 8.11 23.43
N GLY A 171 -36.71 8.83 23.90
CA GLY A 171 -37.11 8.81 25.30
C GLY A 171 -38.35 9.62 25.53
N ASP A 172 -39.27 9.06 26.27
CA ASP A 172 -40.30 9.83 26.93
C ASP A 172 -39.66 10.55 28.14
N THR A 173 -39.81 11.86 28.17
CA THR A 173 -39.27 12.69 29.24
C THR A 173 -39.89 12.34 30.60
N ASP A 174 -40.96 11.54 30.65
CA ASP A 174 -41.78 11.30 31.82
C ASP A 174 -41.72 9.83 32.34
N SER A 175 -40.99 8.93 31.72
CA SER A 175 -40.86 7.55 32.21
C SER A 175 -39.44 7.03 32.11
N PRO A 176 -38.79 6.57 33.22
CA PRO A 176 -37.54 5.88 33.14
C PRO A 176 -37.74 4.60 32.34
N GLY A 177 -37.13 4.57 31.15
CA GLY A 177 -37.32 3.52 30.16
C GLY A 177 -37.11 2.11 30.70
N SER A 178 -38.13 1.32 30.69
CA SER A 178 -38.05 -0.13 30.83
C SER A 178 -37.44 -0.68 29.53
N MET A 179 -36.42 -1.53 29.60
CA MET A 179 -35.84 -2.23 28.46
C MET A 179 -36.85 -3.10 27.69
N LEU A 180 -38.05 -3.26 28.20
CA LEU A 180 -39.17 -4.04 27.62
C LEU A 180 -40.27 -3.16 27.01
N ALA A 181 -40.12 -1.84 27.04
CA ALA A 181 -41.13 -0.94 26.43
C ALA A 181 -41.03 -1.02 24.88
N PRO A 182 -42.18 -0.96 24.17
CA PRO A 182 -42.15 -0.85 22.70
C PRO A 182 -41.37 0.40 22.29
N PRO A 183 -40.72 0.39 21.09
CA PRO A 183 -39.97 1.55 20.64
C PRO A 183 -40.86 2.80 20.60
N PRO A 184 -40.36 3.97 21.05
CA PRO A 184 -41.15 5.19 21.08
C PRO A 184 -41.64 5.54 19.67
N GLN A 185 -42.88 5.99 19.59
CA GLN A 185 -43.52 6.38 18.30
C GLN A 185 -42.99 7.72 17.74
N SER A 186 -42.20 8.45 18.53
CA SER A 186 -41.62 9.73 18.14
C SER A 186 -40.17 9.80 18.58
N TYR A 187 -39.34 10.49 17.79
CA TYR A 187 -37.96 10.82 18.10
C TYR A 187 -37.76 12.33 17.98
N ARG A 188 -36.82 12.84 18.74
CA ARG A 188 -36.39 14.23 18.67
C ARG A 188 -35.00 14.31 18.06
N LEU A 189 -34.87 15.01 16.94
CA LEU A 189 -33.59 15.37 16.38
C LEU A 189 -32.90 16.38 17.33
N LEU A 190 -31.76 16.01 17.90
CA LEU A 190 -31.00 16.88 18.80
C LEU A 190 -30.01 17.73 18.04
N MET A 191 -29.34 17.15 17.04
CA MET A 191 -28.27 17.78 16.28
C MET A 191 -28.13 17.17 14.90
N GLN A 192 -27.64 17.98 13.98
CA GLN A 192 -27.23 17.57 12.63
C GLN A 192 -26.06 18.42 12.17
N TYR A 193 -25.21 17.87 11.33
CA TYR A 193 -24.12 18.57 10.64
C TYR A 193 -24.03 18.10 9.20
#